data_ef23f273a837bf8f0854e7eafc6dc46a
#
_entry.id   ef23f273a837bf8f0854e7eafc6dc46a
#
_cell.length_a   1.000
_cell.length_b   1.000
_cell.length_c   1.000
_cell.angle_alpha   90.00
_cell.angle_beta   90.00
_cell.angle_gamma   90.00
#
_symmetry.space_group_name_H-M   'P 1'
#
loop_
_entity.id
_entity.type
_entity.pdbx_description
1 polymer ?
#
loop_
_entity_poly.entity_id
_entity_poly.type
_entity_poly.pdbx_seq_one_letter_code
_entity_poly.pdbx_strand_id
1 'polypeptide(L)'
;MNTAHTGKSARHEQSWLRRGAGMLVIPALCWAVMALACALAGTSLLTGVSSLRLFVRGLTYVLLLSFGVSINMHTGRFDFSTGAVMLLGGVCGALIAYGNGWGPWGMLLISIPTGAAAGCVSGLLYILLRLPPMIIGLGMTLVLEGIVAIITDGCRPVGFGTDASYYRFSVNMPAMLALGGVALILMVLLFHYTRFGYDYRALQTGQRIAVNTGVRERANALGCYTLSGALFGAAGAVSLCATNGTTPTINFSTIASMFACFLPLFFSGFIVKFCNKQLAILLGCIGYEFIQIGFGQLSFTIAAFTSDVYKVIEAGILVLFLIYLNNEGIITDILTMRRYRQHIPKKETST
;
A
#
# COMPACT_ATOMS: atom_id res chain seq x y z
N MET A 1 -42.40 -23.88 22.34
CA MET A 1 -41.98 -23.49 20.97
C MET A 1 -41.05 -22.27 20.98
N ASN A 2 -40.06 -22.20 21.87
CA ASN A 2 -39.21 -20.97 22.08
C ASN A 2 -37.70 -21.22 22.25
N THR A 3 -37.21 -22.42 21.96
CA THR A 3 -35.77 -22.73 22.13
C THR A 3 -34.95 -22.68 20.82
N ALA A 4 -35.64 -22.61 19.66
CA ALA A 4 -34.95 -22.59 18.36
C ALA A 4 -34.46 -21.19 17.92
N HIS A 5 -35.04 -20.11 18.44
CA HIS A 5 -34.66 -18.73 18.08
C HIS A 5 -33.41 -18.24 18.80
N THR A 6 -33.16 -18.69 20.02
CA THR A 6 -31.96 -18.29 20.78
C THR A 6 -30.66 -18.89 20.25
N GLY A 7 -30.71 -20.11 19.71
CA GLY A 7 -29.51 -20.77 19.15
C GLY A 7 -29.02 -20.19 17.82
N LYS A 8 -29.93 -19.61 17.00
CA LYS A 8 -29.56 -18.93 15.75
C LYS A 8 -28.90 -17.56 16.00
N SER A 9 -29.43 -16.81 16.98
CA SER A 9 -28.88 -15.52 17.39
C SER A 9 -27.47 -15.69 17.95
N ALA A 10 -27.25 -16.62 18.86
CA ALA A 10 -25.93 -16.89 19.44
C ALA A 10 -24.88 -17.37 18.42
N ARG A 11 -25.28 -18.19 17.43
CA ARG A 11 -24.38 -18.59 16.33
C ARG A 11 -24.03 -17.43 15.39
N HIS A 12 -24.97 -16.53 15.15
CA HIS A 12 -24.74 -15.34 14.32
C HIS A 12 -23.82 -14.34 15.04
N GLU A 13 -24.00 -14.12 16.34
CA GLU A 13 -23.11 -13.31 17.18
C GLU A 13 -21.70 -13.89 17.27
N GLN A 14 -21.55 -15.19 17.51
CA GLN A 14 -20.24 -15.84 17.52
C GLN A 14 -19.53 -15.76 16.18
N SER A 15 -20.25 -15.80 15.05
CA SER A 15 -19.65 -15.63 13.72
C SER A 15 -19.18 -14.19 13.50
N TRP A 16 -19.90 -13.21 14.03
CA TRP A 16 -19.55 -11.78 13.90
C TRP A 16 -18.37 -11.40 14.78
N LEU A 17 -18.32 -11.86 16.02
CA LEU A 17 -17.18 -11.70 16.93
C LEU A 17 -15.88 -12.35 16.38
N ARG A 18 -15.99 -13.55 15.82
CA ARG A 18 -14.86 -14.23 15.15
C ARG A 18 -14.35 -13.45 13.94
N ARG A 19 -15.23 -12.87 13.15
CA ARG A 19 -14.86 -12.01 12.01
C ARG A 19 -14.17 -10.73 12.50
N GLY A 20 -14.75 -10.04 13.47
CA GLY A 20 -14.17 -8.83 14.05
C GLY A 20 -12.80 -9.08 14.69
N ALA A 21 -12.68 -10.16 15.48
CA ALA A 21 -11.40 -10.56 16.04
C ALA A 21 -10.37 -10.87 14.94
N GLY A 22 -10.74 -11.63 13.91
CA GLY A 22 -9.84 -11.98 12.79
C GLY A 22 -9.31 -10.77 12.02
N MET A 23 -10.10 -9.69 11.91
CA MET A 23 -9.67 -8.44 11.28
C MET A 23 -8.58 -7.73 12.07
N LEU A 24 -8.66 -7.74 13.41
CA LEU A 24 -7.78 -6.98 14.28
C LEU A 24 -6.54 -7.75 14.74
N VAL A 25 -6.47 -9.07 14.51
CA VAL A 25 -5.34 -9.92 14.98
C VAL A 25 -4.00 -9.38 14.47
N ILE A 26 -3.86 -9.08 13.17
CA ILE A 26 -2.59 -8.66 12.61
C ILE A 26 -2.19 -7.26 13.10
N PRO A 27 -3.02 -6.20 13.02
CA PRO A 27 -2.67 -4.90 13.58
C PRO A 27 -2.36 -4.97 15.08
N ALA A 28 -3.14 -5.73 15.86
CA ALA A 28 -2.93 -5.89 17.29
C ALA A 28 -1.62 -6.64 17.61
N LEU A 29 -1.30 -7.66 16.83
CA LEU A 29 -0.04 -8.40 16.97
C LEU A 29 1.16 -7.51 16.65
N CYS A 30 1.11 -6.76 15.55
CA CYS A 30 2.16 -5.80 15.20
C CYS A 30 2.34 -4.74 16.30
N TRP A 31 1.23 -4.19 16.81
CA TRP A 31 1.26 -3.26 17.94
C TRP A 31 1.88 -3.88 19.19
N ALA A 32 1.45 -5.09 19.58
CA ALA A 32 1.92 -5.75 20.78
C ALA A 32 3.42 -6.09 20.72
N VAL A 33 3.89 -6.61 19.57
CA VAL A 33 5.31 -6.93 19.35
C VAL A 33 6.17 -5.67 19.45
N MET A 34 5.75 -4.60 18.78
CA MET A 34 6.53 -3.35 18.78
C MET A 34 6.43 -2.62 20.11
N ALA A 35 5.29 -2.66 20.79
CA ALA A 35 5.14 -2.10 22.13
C ALA A 35 6.04 -2.84 23.14
N LEU A 36 6.12 -4.17 23.05
CA LEU A 36 7.02 -4.98 23.88
C LEU A 36 8.49 -4.65 23.58
N ALA A 37 8.87 -4.56 22.33
CA ALA A 37 10.25 -4.21 21.92
C ALA A 37 10.65 -2.82 22.42
N CYS A 38 9.79 -1.82 22.28
CA CYS A 38 10.01 -0.47 22.81
C CYS A 38 10.08 -0.46 24.34
N ALA A 39 9.22 -1.20 25.03
CA ALA A 39 9.24 -1.30 26.49
C ALA A 39 10.55 -1.93 27.01
N LEU A 40 11.07 -2.97 26.34
CA LEU A 40 12.36 -3.58 26.66
C LEU A 40 13.53 -2.62 26.42
N ALA A 41 13.40 -1.71 25.47
CA ALA A 41 14.37 -0.65 25.19
C ALA A 41 14.21 0.58 26.12
N GLY A 42 13.23 0.58 27.04
CA GLY A 42 12.97 1.69 27.95
C GLY A 42 12.23 2.86 27.32
N THR A 43 11.56 2.66 26.18
CA THR A 43 10.76 3.68 25.48
C THR A 43 9.32 3.23 25.31
N SER A 44 8.42 4.16 24.97
CA SER A 44 7.04 3.84 24.62
C SER A 44 6.82 3.99 23.13
N LEU A 45 5.99 3.10 22.55
CA LEU A 45 5.69 3.11 21.11
C LEU A 45 5.05 4.43 20.65
N LEU A 46 4.15 4.99 21.48
CA LEU A 46 3.48 6.26 21.22
C LEU A 46 3.77 7.20 22.40
N THR A 47 4.71 8.11 22.22
CA THR A 47 5.19 9.05 23.27
C THR A 47 4.37 10.33 23.37
N GLY A 48 3.21 10.41 22.71
CA GLY A 48 2.34 11.58 22.78
C GLY A 48 1.68 11.97 21.45
N VAL A 49 1.14 13.18 21.40
CA VAL A 49 0.42 13.71 20.23
C VAL A 49 1.34 13.79 19.00
N SER A 50 2.61 14.05 19.18
CA SER A 50 3.59 14.12 18.07
C SER A 50 3.75 12.77 17.37
N SER A 51 3.90 11.68 18.12
CA SER A 51 4.00 10.32 17.56
C SER A 51 2.71 9.93 16.83
N LEU A 52 1.55 10.33 17.37
CA LEU A 52 0.27 10.09 16.73
C LEU A 52 0.13 10.85 15.40
N ARG A 53 0.62 12.09 15.32
CA ARG A 53 0.66 12.85 14.06
C ARG A 53 1.53 12.17 13.02
N LEU A 54 2.69 11.68 13.40
CA LEU A 54 3.59 10.92 12.52
C LEU A 54 2.94 9.62 12.05
N PHE A 55 2.26 8.90 12.96
CA PHE A 55 1.49 7.70 12.63
C PHE A 55 0.42 7.97 11.57
N VAL A 56 -0.40 8.99 11.76
CA VAL A 56 -1.47 9.33 10.80
C VAL A 56 -0.89 9.75 9.45
N ARG A 57 0.21 10.50 9.43
CA ARG A 57 0.93 10.86 8.21
C ARG A 57 1.44 9.64 7.47
N GLY A 58 2.18 8.77 8.15
CA GLY A 58 2.73 7.54 7.56
C GLY A 58 1.63 6.61 7.07
N LEU A 59 0.59 6.41 7.88
CA LEU A 59 -0.59 5.64 7.49
C LEU A 59 -1.22 6.17 6.20
N THR A 60 -1.42 7.48 6.06
CA THR A 60 -2.00 8.07 4.85
C THR A 60 -1.10 7.85 3.64
N TYR A 61 0.21 8.06 3.79
CA TYR A 61 1.19 7.83 2.74
C TYR A 61 1.19 6.37 2.26
N VAL A 62 1.34 5.43 3.17
CA VAL A 62 1.37 3.99 2.85
C VAL A 62 0.04 3.50 2.31
N LEU A 63 -1.09 4.05 2.78
CA LEU A 63 -2.42 3.71 2.30
C LEU A 63 -2.61 4.12 0.83
N LEU A 64 -2.22 5.34 0.46
CA LEU A 64 -2.28 5.83 -0.93
C LEU A 64 -1.42 4.96 -1.85
N LEU A 65 -0.18 4.64 -1.45
CA LEU A 65 0.70 3.75 -2.20
C LEU A 65 0.12 2.34 -2.32
N SER A 66 -0.33 1.75 -1.21
CA SER A 66 -0.87 0.39 -1.19
C SER A 66 -2.14 0.26 -2.03
N PHE A 67 -3.01 1.26 -2.03
CA PHE A 67 -4.15 1.28 -2.93
C PHE A 67 -3.72 1.34 -4.39
N GLY A 68 -2.80 2.24 -4.75
CA GLY A 68 -2.28 2.36 -6.10
C GLY A 68 -1.65 1.06 -6.61
N VAL A 69 -0.75 0.46 -5.82
CA VAL A 69 -0.09 -0.81 -6.18
C VAL A 69 -1.10 -1.96 -6.25
N SER A 70 -2.04 -2.05 -5.31
CA SER A 70 -3.04 -3.13 -5.26
C SER A 70 -3.92 -3.19 -6.50
N ILE A 71 -4.25 -2.04 -7.11
CA ILE A 71 -5.07 -1.95 -8.32
C ILE A 71 -4.41 -2.73 -9.46
N ASN A 72 -3.15 -2.49 -9.72
CA ASN A 72 -2.43 -3.11 -10.82
C ASN A 72 -1.98 -4.53 -10.48
N MET A 73 -1.48 -4.77 -9.27
CA MET A 73 -0.96 -6.06 -8.83
C MET A 73 -2.02 -7.19 -8.90
N HIS A 74 -3.23 -6.93 -8.44
CA HIS A 74 -4.28 -7.96 -8.41
C HIS A 74 -4.89 -8.29 -9.78
N THR A 75 -4.61 -7.51 -10.81
CA THR A 75 -4.97 -7.83 -12.20
C THR A 75 -3.78 -8.41 -12.98
N GLY A 76 -2.72 -8.83 -12.26
CA GLY A 76 -1.51 -9.39 -12.86
C GLY A 76 -0.62 -8.37 -13.59
N ARG A 77 -0.87 -7.07 -13.41
CA ARG A 77 -0.11 -5.97 -14.02
C ARG A 77 0.87 -5.37 -13.03
N PHE A 78 1.98 -6.07 -12.84
CA PHE A 78 3.01 -5.62 -11.93
C PHE A 78 3.80 -4.45 -12.54
N ASP A 79 3.73 -3.26 -11.94
CA ASP A 79 4.29 -2.02 -12.48
C ASP A 79 5.37 -1.46 -11.54
N PHE A 80 6.59 -1.33 -12.05
CA PHE A 80 7.72 -0.77 -11.32
C PHE A 80 7.81 0.75 -11.37
N SER A 81 6.98 1.41 -12.20
CA SER A 81 7.02 2.88 -12.36
C SER A 81 6.41 3.64 -11.19
N THR A 82 5.85 2.96 -10.19
CA THR A 82 5.16 3.53 -9.02
C THR A 82 5.93 4.68 -8.38
N GLY A 83 7.19 4.44 -8.02
CA GLY A 83 8.02 5.45 -7.36
C GLY A 83 8.37 6.62 -8.26
N ALA A 84 8.59 6.39 -9.55
CA ALA A 84 8.88 7.45 -10.51
C ALA A 84 7.65 8.33 -10.81
N VAL A 85 6.46 7.73 -10.89
CA VAL A 85 5.18 8.47 -10.98
C VAL A 85 4.96 9.32 -9.73
N MET A 86 5.24 8.76 -8.54
CA MET A 86 5.17 9.47 -7.26
C MET A 86 6.14 10.65 -7.23
N LEU A 87 7.39 10.44 -7.65
CA LEU A 87 8.41 11.48 -7.71
C LEU A 87 8.02 12.61 -8.68
N LEU A 88 7.62 12.26 -9.90
CA LEU A 88 7.20 13.23 -10.91
C LEU A 88 5.98 14.04 -10.41
N GLY A 89 4.95 13.37 -9.91
CA GLY A 89 3.75 14.03 -9.39
C GLY A 89 4.08 15.00 -8.25
N GLY A 90 4.89 14.54 -7.29
CA GLY A 90 5.33 15.37 -6.16
C GLY A 90 6.17 16.56 -6.58
N VAL A 91 7.18 16.37 -7.44
CA VAL A 91 8.08 17.43 -7.91
C VAL A 91 7.34 18.48 -8.74
N CYS A 92 6.51 18.07 -9.71
CA CYS A 92 5.70 19.01 -10.48
C CYS A 92 4.74 19.79 -9.58
N GLY A 93 4.08 19.10 -8.65
CA GLY A 93 3.22 19.75 -7.66
C GLY A 93 3.98 20.76 -6.79
N ALA A 94 5.17 20.40 -6.32
CA ALA A 94 6.00 21.27 -5.51
C ALA A 94 6.44 22.53 -6.28
N LEU A 95 7.03 22.34 -7.46
CA LEU A 95 7.55 23.46 -8.26
C LEU A 95 6.47 24.47 -8.63
N ILE A 96 5.31 23.99 -9.10
CA ILE A 96 4.22 24.86 -9.54
C ILE A 96 3.52 25.52 -8.35
N ALA A 97 3.19 24.75 -7.30
CA ALA A 97 2.48 25.29 -6.16
C ALA A 97 3.33 26.26 -5.33
N TYR A 98 4.61 25.94 -5.13
CA TYR A 98 5.53 26.80 -4.40
C TYR A 98 5.85 28.08 -5.20
N GLY A 99 6.10 27.95 -6.52
CA GLY A 99 6.38 29.11 -7.38
C GLY A 99 5.20 30.09 -7.49
N ASN A 100 3.95 29.60 -7.39
CA ASN A 100 2.75 30.43 -7.44
C ASN A 100 2.16 30.80 -6.05
N GLY A 101 2.75 30.33 -4.97
CA GLY A 101 2.25 30.56 -3.61
C GLY A 101 0.91 29.90 -3.29
N TRP A 102 0.54 28.81 -3.97
CA TRP A 102 -0.76 28.13 -3.78
C TRP A 102 -0.83 27.24 -2.53
N GLY A 103 0.31 27.08 -1.85
CA GLY A 103 0.41 26.30 -0.63
C GLY A 103 0.23 24.78 -0.84
N PRO A 104 0.16 24.01 0.27
CA PRO A 104 0.15 22.54 0.20
C PRO A 104 -1.10 21.93 -0.49
N TRP A 105 -2.24 22.57 -0.40
CA TRP A 105 -3.46 22.14 -1.10
C TRP A 105 -3.33 22.31 -2.61
N GLY A 106 -2.72 23.40 -3.07
CA GLY A 106 -2.39 23.62 -4.48
C GLY A 106 -1.41 22.57 -4.99
N MET A 107 -0.45 22.15 -4.16
CA MET A 107 0.47 21.07 -4.48
C MET A 107 -0.28 19.74 -4.72
N LEU A 108 -1.22 19.35 -3.86
CA LEU A 108 -2.06 18.18 -4.07
C LEU A 108 -2.87 18.27 -5.37
N LEU A 109 -3.47 19.44 -5.63
CA LEU A 109 -4.29 19.68 -6.82
C LEU A 109 -3.51 19.47 -8.12
N ILE A 110 -2.21 19.71 -8.14
CA ILE A 110 -1.33 19.52 -9.30
C ILE A 110 -0.72 18.12 -9.31
N SER A 111 -0.30 17.61 -8.15
CA SER A 111 0.35 16.29 -8.06
C SER A 111 -0.57 15.15 -8.49
N ILE A 112 -1.86 15.20 -8.15
CA ILE A 112 -2.84 14.17 -8.51
C ILE A 112 -3.02 14.06 -10.02
N PRO A 113 -3.35 15.12 -10.78
CA PRO A 113 -3.49 15.02 -12.23
C PRO A 113 -2.18 14.74 -12.95
N THR A 114 -1.04 15.22 -12.45
CA THR A 114 0.28 14.89 -13.02
C THR A 114 0.57 13.39 -12.87
N GLY A 115 0.34 12.83 -11.69
CA GLY A 115 0.46 11.39 -11.48
C GLY A 115 -0.53 10.58 -12.33
N ALA A 116 -1.78 11.04 -12.44
CA ALA A 116 -2.79 10.43 -13.30
C ALA A 116 -2.37 10.43 -14.77
N ALA A 117 -1.81 11.54 -15.26
CA ALA A 117 -1.30 11.66 -16.65
C ALA A 117 -0.13 10.70 -16.88
N ALA A 118 0.85 10.63 -15.96
CA ALA A 118 1.96 9.69 -16.04
C ALA A 118 1.47 8.23 -16.05
N GLY A 119 0.53 7.89 -15.17
CA GLY A 119 -0.10 6.57 -15.14
C GLY A 119 -0.87 6.27 -16.43
N CYS A 120 -1.61 7.25 -16.97
CA CYS A 120 -2.31 7.13 -18.27
C CYS A 120 -1.32 6.81 -19.41
N VAL A 121 -0.18 7.50 -19.48
CA VAL A 121 0.87 7.23 -20.47
C VAL A 121 1.42 5.82 -20.31
N SER A 122 1.74 5.40 -19.08
CA SER A 122 2.19 4.01 -18.80
C SER A 122 1.14 2.98 -19.25
N GLY A 123 -0.14 3.23 -18.96
CA GLY A 123 -1.25 2.38 -19.40
C GLY A 123 -1.45 2.35 -20.92
N LEU A 124 -1.29 3.47 -21.61
CA LEU A 124 -1.33 3.53 -23.08
C LEU A 124 -0.19 2.71 -23.70
N LEU A 125 1.04 2.84 -23.20
CA LEU A 125 2.18 2.07 -23.64
C LEU A 125 1.96 0.57 -23.43
N TYR A 126 1.41 0.18 -22.27
CA TYR A 126 1.03 -1.21 -21.99
C TYR A 126 0.06 -1.78 -23.05
N ILE A 127 -0.96 -0.99 -23.42
CA ILE A 127 -1.97 -1.43 -24.39
C ILE A 127 -1.40 -1.49 -25.83
N LEU A 128 -0.53 -0.54 -26.18
CA LEU A 128 0.04 -0.40 -27.53
C LEU A 128 1.15 -1.44 -27.80
N LEU A 129 2.09 -1.55 -26.87
CA LEU A 129 3.29 -2.38 -27.06
C LEU A 129 3.02 -3.87 -26.79
N ARG A 130 2.00 -4.20 -25.99
CA ARG A 130 1.66 -5.59 -25.61
C ARG A 130 2.83 -6.35 -24.96
N LEU A 131 3.73 -5.62 -24.32
CA LEU A 131 4.86 -6.17 -23.58
C LEU A 131 4.43 -6.53 -22.14
N PRO A 132 5.19 -7.40 -21.45
CA PRO A 132 4.97 -7.64 -20.03
C PRO A 132 4.99 -6.33 -19.24
N PRO A 133 4.03 -6.12 -18.31
CA PRO A 133 3.92 -4.85 -17.56
C PRO A 133 5.20 -4.46 -16.83
N MET A 134 5.95 -5.44 -16.32
CA MET A 134 7.23 -5.23 -15.64
C MET A 134 8.25 -4.51 -16.54
N ILE A 135 8.36 -4.91 -17.80
CA ILE A 135 9.32 -4.31 -18.75
C ILE A 135 8.94 -2.86 -19.04
N ILE A 136 7.65 -2.61 -19.25
CA ILE A 136 7.13 -1.26 -19.47
C ILE A 136 7.36 -0.39 -18.23
N GLY A 137 7.07 -0.92 -17.03
CA GLY A 137 7.28 -0.23 -15.78
C GLY A 137 8.74 0.17 -15.56
N LEU A 138 9.70 -0.72 -15.84
CA LEU A 138 11.12 -0.40 -15.76
C LEU A 138 11.53 0.70 -16.77
N GLY A 139 11.08 0.59 -18.03
CA GLY A 139 11.35 1.61 -19.02
C GLY A 139 10.74 2.97 -18.63
N MET A 140 9.50 2.97 -18.16
CA MET A 140 8.81 4.18 -17.69
C MET A 140 9.49 4.79 -16.47
N THR A 141 10.05 3.99 -15.57
CA THR A 141 10.82 4.52 -14.44
C THR A 141 11.96 5.41 -14.89
N LEU A 142 12.80 4.93 -15.83
CA LEU A 142 13.89 5.74 -16.37
C LEU A 142 13.41 6.99 -17.12
N VAL A 143 12.36 6.86 -17.92
CA VAL A 143 11.78 7.99 -18.64
C VAL A 143 11.27 9.06 -17.67
N LEU A 144 10.52 8.68 -16.65
CA LEU A 144 9.95 9.61 -15.68
C LEU A 144 11.03 10.23 -14.77
N GLU A 145 12.03 9.45 -14.33
CA GLU A 145 13.19 9.97 -13.61
C GLU A 145 13.98 10.96 -14.48
N GLY A 146 14.16 10.65 -15.79
CA GLY A 146 14.78 11.56 -16.75
C GLY A 146 13.99 12.86 -16.96
N ILE A 147 12.65 12.78 -17.03
CA ILE A 147 11.79 13.97 -17.10
C ILE A 147 11.96 14.83 -15.84
N VAL A 148 11.98 14.20 -14.66
CA VAL A 148 12.21 14.92 -13.40
C VAL A 148 13.57 15.60 -13.41
N ALA A 149 14.63 14.92 -13.90
CA ALA A 149 15.96 15.50 -14.00
C ALA A 149 16.01 16.73 -14.93
N ILE A 150 15.28 16.69 -16.05
CA ILE A 150 15.15 17.83 -16.97
C ILE A 150 14.43 19.00 -16.29
N ILE A 151 13.29 18.75 -15.64
CA ILE A 151 12.49 19.78 -14.97
C ILE A 151 13.24 20.43 -13.80
N THR A 152 14.15 19.67 -13.18
CA THR A 152 14.95 20.14 -12.03
C THR A 152 16.37 20.58 -12.40
N ASP A 153 16.61 20.92 -13.66
CA ASP A 153 17.93 21.40 -14.15
C ASP A 153 19.10 20.51 -13.73
N GLY A 154 19.00 19.21 -13.99
CA GLY A 154 20.04 18.22 -13.66
C GLY A 154 19.98 17.70 -12.23
N CYS A 155 18.78 17.34 -11.76
CA CYS A 155 18.54 16.77 -10.43
C CYS A 155 18.86 17.73 -9.27
N ARG A 156 18.64 19.02 -9.44
CA ARG A 156 18.76 19.98 -8.33
C ARG A 156 17.75 19.66 -7.22
N PRO A 157 18.14 19.89 -5.95
CA PRO A 157 17.21 19.71 -4.84
C PRO A 157 15.96 20.57 -5.01
N VAL A 158 14.80 19.94 -4.87
CA VAL A 158 13.49 20.60 -4.84
C VAL A 158 13.02 20.64 -3.41
N GLY A 159 12.79 21.81 -2.86
CA GLY A 159 12.37 21.99 -1.49
C GLY A 159 11.60 23.30 -1.28
N PHE A 160 11.03 23.44 -0.11
CA PHE A 160 10.18 24.59 0.24
C PHE A 160 10.94 25.67 1.04
N GLY A 161 12.28 25.58 1.09
CA GLY A 161 13.13 26.54 1.80
C GLY A 161 12.76 26.62 3.29
N THR A 162 12.50 27.85 3.75
CA THR A 162 12.12 28.13 5.14
C THR A 162 10.59 28.08 5.37
N ASP A 163 9.79 27.78 4.34
CA ASP A 163 8.34 27.74 4.47
C ASP A 163 7.88 26.46 5.18
N ALA A 164 7.61 26.60 6.47
CA ALA A 164 7.13 25.51 7.31
C ALA A 164 5.66 25.11 7.03
N SER A 165 4.92 25.80 6.15
CA SER A 165 3.51 25.51 5.88
C SER A 165 3.31 24.11 5.29
N TYR A 166 4.20 23.69 4.40
CA TYR A 166 4.18 22.37 3.78
C TYR A 166 4.43 21.25 4.79
N TYR A 167 5.44 21.40 5.67
CA TYR A 167 5.67 20.44 6.74
C TYR A 167 4.50 20.39 7.73
N ARG A 168 3.98 21.57 8.16
CA ARG A 168 2.81 21.64 9.05
C ARG A 168 1.59 20.95 8.45
N PHE A 169 1.40 21.03 7.14
CA PHE A 169 0.35 20.30 6.44
C PHE A 169 0.51 18.80 6.60
N SER A 170 1.72 18.26 6.43
CA SER A 170 1.99 16.81 6.53
C SER A 170 1.75 16.25 7.93
N VAL A 171 1.89 17.06 8.98
CA VAL A 171 1.63 16.66 10.38
C VAL A 171 0.24 17.10 10.88
N ASN A 172 -0.58 17.69 10.00
CA ASN A 172 -1.96 18.06 10.31
C ASN A 172 -2.86 16.83 10.27
N MET A 173 -3.21 16.29 11.44
CA MET A 173 -4.02 15.07 11.56
C MET A 173 -5.36 15.14 10.80
N PRO A 174 -6.19 16.18 10.95
CA PRO A 174 -7.46 16.27 10.20
C PRO A 174 -7.26 16.25 8.69
N ALA A 175 -6.24 16.94 8.17
CA ALA A 175 -5.95 16.96 6.74
C ALA A 175 -5.52 15.58 6.22
N MET A 176 -4.63 14.90 6.94
CA MET A 176 -4.17 13.55 6.58
C MET A 176 -5.29 12.52 6.68
N LEU A 177 -6.09 12.55 7.76
CA LEU A 177 -7.26 11.66 7.89
C LEU A 177 -8.30 11.93 6.80
N ALA A 178 -8.54 13.18 6.45
CA ALA A 178 -9.45 13.52 5.35
C ALA A 178 -8.93 12.96 4.02
N LEU A 179 -7.64 13.13 3.71
CA LEU A 179 -7.03 12.62 2.49
C LEU A 179 -7.11 11.09 2.40
N GLY A 180 -6.70 10.39 3.47
CA GLY A 180 -6.77 8.93 3.55
C GLY A 180 -8.22 8.42 3.53
N GLY A 181 -9.12 9.10 4.22
CA GLY A 181 -10.56 8.79 4.25
C GLY A 181 -11.22 8.97 2.88
N VAL A 182 -10.95 10.07 2.20
CA VAL A 182 -11.44 10.32 0.82
C VAL A 182 -10.92 9.24 -0.13
N ALA A 183 -9.63 8.90 -0.05
CA ALA A 183 -9.05 7.83 -0.86
C ALA A 183 -9.73 6.48 -0.59
N LEU A 184 -9.96 6.12 0.68
CA LEU A 184 -10.66 4.90 1.07
C LEU A 184 -12.10 4.87 0.54
N ILE A 185 -12.87 5.94 0.75
CA ILE A 185 -14.25 6.05 0.29
C ILE A 185 -14.30 5.94 -1.23
N LEU A 186 -13.44 6.66 -1.94
CA LEU A 186 -13.35 6.62 -3.40
C LEU A 186 -13.04 5.21 -3.90
N MET A 187 -12.10 4.52 -3.27
CA MET A 187 -11.75 3.13 -3.60
C MET A 187 -12.92 2.18 -3.35
N VAL A 188 -13.63 2.31 -2.22
CA VAL A 188 -14.82 1.50 -1.94
C VAL A 188 -15.92 1.77 -2.96
N LEU A 189 -16.21 3.04 -3.25
CA LEU A 189 -17.25 3.42 -4.21
C LEU A 189 -16.92 2.93 -5.62
N LEU A 190 -15.71 3.17 -6.10
CA LEU A 190 -15.29 2.77 -7.45
C LEU A 190 -15.33 1.25 -7.64
N PHE A 191 -14.77 0.49 -6.69
CA PHE A 191 -14.65 -0.96 -6.87
C PHE A 191 -15.89 -1.76 -6.46
N HIS A 192 -16.79 -1.21 -5.62
CA HIS A 192 -18.02 -1.92 -5.21
C HIS A 192 -19.25 -1.53 -6.01
N TYR A 193 -19.40 -0.24 -6.39
CA TYR A 193 -20.66 0.30 -6.89
C TYR A 193 -20.63 0.74 -8.36
N THR A 194 -19.46 0.71 -9.05
CA THR A 194 -19.37 1.11 -10.46
C THR A 194 -19.20 -0.07 -11.41
N ARG A 195 -19.53 0.14 -12.69
CA ARG A 195 -19.28 -0.84 -13.76
C ARG A 195 -17.79 -1.16 -13.89
N PHE A 196 -16.94 -0.14 -13.71
CA PHE A 196 -15.49 -0.31 -13.70
C PHE A 196 -15.04 -1.36 -12.66
N GLY A 197 -15.58 -1.30 -11.43
CA GLY A 197 -15.27 -2.25 -10.37
C GLY A 197 -15.82 -3.66 -10.64
N TYR A 198 -16.95 -3.81 -11.33
CA TYR A 198 -17.45 -5.11 -11.76
C TYR A 198 -16.54 -5.74 -12.81
N ASP A 199 -16.16 -4.98 -13.84
CA ASP A 199 -15.23 -5.42 -14.89
C ASP A 199 -13.86 -5.80 -14.30
N TYR A 200 -13.36 -5.00 -13.36
CA TYR A 200 -12.12 -5.25 -12.64
C TYR A 200 -12.16 -6.58 -11.87
N ARG A 201 -13.22 -6.87 -11.14
CA ARG A 201 -13.38 -8.12 -10.39
C ARG A 201 -13.50 -9.33 -11.33
N ALA A 202 -14.20 -9.18 -12.45
CA ALA A 202 -14.28 -10.23 -13.46
C ALA A 202 -12.90 -10.56 -14.05
N LEU A 203 -12.07 -9.54 -14.32
CA LEU A 203 -10.69 -9.73 -14.82
C LEU A 203 -9.78 -10.41 -13.79
N GLN A 204 -10.00 -10.22 -12.48
CA GLN A 204 -9.24 -10.90 -11.41
C GLN A 204 -9.50 -12.40 -11.35
N THR A 205 -10.73 -12.85 -11.62
CA THR A 205 -11.09 -14.28 -11.57
C THR A 205 -10.61 -15.06 -12.77
N GLY A 206 -10.41 -14.40 -13.91
CA GLY A 206 -9.90 -15.05 -15.13
C GLY A 206 -9.97 -14.13 -16.34
N GLN A 207 -8.84 -13.56 -16.72
CA GLN A 207 -8.73 -12.59 -17.81
C GLN A 207 -9.32 -13.10 -19.13
N ARG A 208 -8.99 -14.36 -19.55
CA ARG A 208 -9.50 -14.95 -20.77
C ARG A 208 -11.02 -15.13 -20.77
N ILE A 209 -11.56 -15.56 -19.63
CA ILE A 209 -13.02 -15.77 -19.49
C ILE A 209 -13.74 -14.43 -19.51
N ALA A 210 -13.25 -13.44 -18.77
CA ALA A 210 -13.85 -12.11 -18.68
C ALA A 210 -13.88 -11.41 -20.07
N VAL A 211 -12.81 -11.51 -20.84
CA VAL A 211 -12.76 -10.95 -22.21
C VAL A 211 -13.77 -11.64 -23.12
N ASN A 212 -13.91 -12.97 -23.05
CA ASN A 212 -14.88 -13.71 -23.84
C ASN A 212 -16.35 -13.38 -23.47
N THR A 213 -16.60 -12.90 -22.24
CA THR A 213 -17.93 -12.42 -21.80
C THR A 213 -18.18 -10.95 -22.14
N GLY A 214 -17.26 -10.29 -22.86
CA GLY A 214 -17.46 -8.92 -23.36
C GLY A 214 -16.85 -7.81 -22.49
N VAL A 215 -16.07 -8.14 -21.46
CA VAL A 215 -15.37 -7.15 -20.64
C VAL A 215 -14.28 -6.44 -21.46
N ARG A 216 -14.28 -5.11 -21.44
CA ARG A 216 -13.30 -4.28 -22.16
C ARG A 216 -12.00 -4.17 -21.36
N GLU A 217 -11.14 -5.18 -21.48
CA GLU A 217 -9.87 -5.25 -20.76
C GLU A 217 -9.01 -4.01 -20.93
N ARG A 218 -8.84 -3.52 -22.20
CA ARG A 218 -7.98 -2.35 -22.49
C ARG A 218 -8.47 -1.08 -21.79
N ALA A 219 -9.78 -0.81 -21.83
CA ALA A 219 -10.34 0.35 -21.14
C ALA A 219 -10.21 0.24 -19.62
N ASN A 220 -10.41 -0.95 -19.07
CA ASN A 220 -10.21 -1.20 -17.64
C ASN A 220 -8.74 -1.06 -17.25
N ALA A 221 -7.79 -1.57 -18.07
CA ALA A 221 -6.36 -1.41 -17.84
C ALA A 221 -5.97 0.08 -17.78
N LEU A 222 -6.38 0.88 -18.78
CA LEU A 222 -6.09 2.30 -18.81
C LEU A 222 -6.64 3.01 -17.57
N GLY A 223 -7.88 2.71 -17.17
CA GLY A 223 -8.48 3.25 -15.96
C GLY A 223 -7.71 2.86 -14.69
N CYS A 224 -7.23 1.61 -14.60
CA CYS A 224 -6.41 1.15 -13.46
C CYS A 224 -5.10 1.92 -13.36
N TYR A 225 -4.36 2.06 -14.46
CA TYR A 225 -3.10 2.81 -14.50
C TYR A 225 -3.30 4.30 -14.19
N THR A 226 -4.35 4.93 -14.74
CA THR A 226 -4.66 6.34 -14.47
C THR A 226 -5.02 6.56 -13.00
N LEU A 227 -5.87 5.70 -12.42
CA LEU A 227 -6.27 5.79 -11.02
C LEU A 227 -5.11 5.53 -10.07
N SER A 228 -4.29 4.52 -10.34
CA SER A 228 -3.09 4.25 -9.55
C SER A 228 -2.10 5.42 -9.63
N GLY A 229 -1.90 5.98 -10.83
CA GLY A 229 -1.07 7.17 -11.01
C GLY A 229 -1.55 8.39 -10.21
N ALA A 230 -2.87 8.63 -10.15
CA ALA A 230 -3.44 9.68 -9.32
C ALA A 230 -3.12 9.50 -7.82
N LEU A 231 -3.24 8.26 -7.32
CA LEU A 231 -2.90 7.92 -5.93
C LEU A 231 -1.40 8.07 -5.65
N PHE A 232 -0.55 7.68 -6.60
CA PHE A 232 0.90 7.88 -6.49
C PHE A 232 1.28 9.36 -6.50
N GLY A 233 0.63 10.18 -7.33
CA GLY A 233 0.80 11.64 -7.32
C GLY A 233 0.45 12.25 -5.96
N ALA A 234 -0.67 11.84 -5.36
CA ALA A 234 -1.06 12.27 -4.01
C ALA A 234 -0.04 11.82 -2.94
N ALA A 235 0.44 10.57 -3.01
CA ALA A 235 1.47 10.06 -2.12
C ALA A 235 2.78 10.84 -2.26
N GLY A 236 3.16 11.23 -3.48
CA GLY A 236 4.31 12.08 -3.78
C GLY A 236 4.22 13.44 -3.09
N ALA A 237 3.05 14.09 -3.16
CA ALA A 237 2.83 15.35 -2.46
C ALA A 237 2.99 15.19 -0.94
N VAL A 238 2.39 14.17 -0.34
CA VAL A 238 2.51 13.88 1.11
C VAL A 238 3.97 13.63 1.48
N SER A 239 4.68 12.84 0.68
CA SER A 239 6.10 12.51 0.92
C SER A 239 7.00 13.75 0.89
N LEU A 240 6.87 14.61 -0.14
CA LEU A 240 7.65 15.83 -0.24
C LEU A 240 7.34 16.82 0.88
N CYS A 241 6.06 16.97 1.26
CA CYS A 241 5.69 17.77 2.42
C CYS A 241 6.30 17.22 3.72
N ALA A 242 6.40 15.90 3.86
CA ALA A 242 6.94 15.26 5.06
C ALA A 242 8.46 15.46 5.20
N THR A 243 9.20 15.42 4.08
CA THR A 243 10.67 15.57 4.03
C THR A 243 11.13 17.00 3.80
N ASN A 244 10.20 17.95 3.64
CA ASN A 244 10.46 19.34 3.27
C ASN A 244 11.25 19.49 1.95
N GLY A 245 11.12 18.51 1.07
CA GLY A 245 11.78 18.48 -0.23
C GLY A 245 12.40 17.13 -0.56
N THR A 246 13.01 17.06 -1.73
CA THR A 246 13.72 15.87 -2.21
C THR A 246 14.86 16.27 -3.15
N THR A 247 15.88 15.44 -3.24
CA THR A 247 16.90 15.51 -4.28
C THR A 247 16.62 14.39 -5.27
N PRO A 248 16.09 14.67 -6.47
CA PRO A 248 15.87 13.64 -7.47
C PRO A 248 17.19 12.95 -7.84
N THR A 249 17.09 11.66 -8.13
CA THR A 249 18.22 10.88 -8.64
C THR A 249 17.74 10.03 -9.80
N ILE A 250 18.61 9.79 -10.77
CA ILE A 250 18.39 8.84 -11.85
C ILE A 250 18.97 7.49 -11.39
N ASN A 251 18.82 6.43 -12.13
CA ASN A 251 19.33 5.07 -11.89
C ASN A 251 18.40 4.14 -11.10
N PHE A 252 17.11 4.18 -11.44
CA PHE A 252 16.10 3.32 -10.79
C PHE A 252 15.97 3.53 -9.27
N SER A 253 16.40 4.68 -8.76
CA SER A 253 16.39 4.98 -7.33
C SER A 253 14.98 4.92 -6.73
N THR A 254 13.98 5.23 -7.54
CA THR A 254 12.58 5.32 -7.11
C THR A 254 11.89 3.96 -6.97
N ILE A 255 12.44 2.88 -7.54
CA ILE A 255 11.86 1.53 -7.47
C ILE A 255 11.71 1.06 -6.03
N ALA A 256 12.64 1.43 -5.15
CA ALA A 256 12.60 1.07 -3.74
C ALA A 256 11.30 1.47 -3.03
N SER A 257 10.68 2.58 -3.44
CA SER A 257 9.41 3.06 -2.86
C SER A 257 8.25 2.09 -3.04
N MET A 258 8.27 1.28 -4.09
CA MET A 258 7.24 0.26 -4.33
C MET A 258 7.28 -0.86 -3.29
N PHE A 259 8.47 -1.23 -2.83
CA PHE A 259 8.63 -2.34 -1.90
C PHE A 259 8.02 -2.06 -0.53
N ALA A 260 7.94 -0.80 -0.11
CA ALA A 260 7.29 -0.39 1.12
C ALA A 260 5.78 -0.79 1.18
N CYS A 261 5.15 -1.03 0.02
CA CYS A 261 3.74 -1.42 -0.03
C CYS A 261 3.51 -2.93 0.09
N PHE A 262 4.53 -3.75 -0.11
CA PHE A 262 4.32 -5.21 -0.14
C PHE A 262 3.95 -5.78 1.22
N LEU A 263 4.57 -5.32 2.28
CA LEU A 263 4.25 -5.81 3.62
C LEU A 263 2.82 -5.48 4.05
N PRO A 264 2.32 -4.23 3.88
CA PRO A 264 0.90 -3.92 4.08
C PRO A 264 -0.05 -4.76 3.23
N LEU A 265 0.28 -4.96 1.95
CA LEU A 265 -0.54 -5.76 1.04
C LEU A 265 -0.55 -7.23 1.42
N PHE A 266 0.56 -7.75 1.93
CA PHE A 266 0.63 -9.10 2.49
C PHE A 266 -0.27 -9.25 3.71
N PHE A 267 -0.19 -8.35 4.67
CA PHE A 267 -1.09 -8.35 5.82
C PHE A 267 -2.55 -8.33 5.38
N SER A 268 -2.86 -7.51 4.36
CA SER A 268 -4.21 -7.44 3.80
C SER A 268 -4.67 -8.76 3.20
N GLY A 269 -3.79 -9.56 2.62
CA GLY A 269 -4.08 -10.88 2.05
C GLY A 269 -4.62 -11.88 3.08
N PHE A 270 -4.15 -11.81 4.33
CA PHE A 270 -4.71 -12.61 5.43
C PHE A 270 -6.04 -12.03 5.95
N ILE A 271 -6.13 -10.70 6.04
CA ILE A 271 -7.28 -10.00 6.61
C ILE A 271 -8.49 -10.05 5.66
N VAL A 272 -8.29 -10.12 4.34
CA VAL A 272 -9.35 -10.14 3.33
C VAL A 272 -10.34 -11.30 3.49
N LYS A 273 -9.95 -12.37 4.18
CA LYS A 273 -10.84 -13.50 4.52
C LYS A 273 -11.97 -13.11 5.48
N PHE A 274 -11.82 -12.00 6.18
CA PHE A 274 -12.74 -11.54 7.22
C PHE A 274 -13.50 -10.27 6.85
N CYS A 275 -12.99 -9.45 5.91
CA CYS A 275 -13.59 -8.18 5.50
C CYS A 275 -13.38 -7.85 4.02
N ASN A 276 -13.94 -6.70 3.61
CA ASN A 276 -13.75 -6.18 2.25
C ASN A 276 -12.27 -5.85 2.00
N LYS A 277 -11.83 -6.05 0.75
CA LYS A 277 -10.45 -5.87 0.33
C LYS A 277 -9.87 -4.49 0.69
N GLN A 278 -10.63 -3.43 0.49
CA GLN A 278 -10.20 -2.06 0.79
C GLN A 278 -9.97 -1.84 2.30
N LEU A 279 -10.86 -2.39 3.13
CA LEU A 279 -10.71 -2.38 4.59
C LEU A 279 -9.52 -3.27 5.03
N ALA A 280 -9.32 -4.41 4.36
CA ALA A 280 -8.17 -5.26 4.64
C ALA A 280 -6.85 -4.54 4.37
N ILE A 281 -6.75 -3.76 3.28
CA ILE A 281 -5.58 -2.95 2.97
C ILE A 281 -5.36 -1.88 4.04
N LEU A 282 -6.41 -1.17 4.45
CA LEU A 282 -6.31 -0.18 5.53
C LEU A 282 -5.77 -0.80 6.83
N LEU A 283 -6.32 -1.94 7.25
CA LEU A 283 -5.86 -2.64 8.45
C LEU A 283 -4.42 -3.16 8.30
N GLY A 284 -4.04 -3.63 7.11
CA GLY A 284 -2.66 -4.00 6.80
C GLY A 284 -1.70 -2.81 6.91
N CYS A 285 -2.09 -1.63 6.42
CA CYS A 285 -1.33 -0.40 6.55
C CYS A 285 -1.19 0.05 8.01
N ILE A 286 -2.24 -0.10 8.83
CA ILE A 286 -2.20 0.19 10.27
C ILE A 286 -1.16 -0.71 10.96
N GLY A 287 -1.18 -2.02 10.67
CA GLY A 287 -0.20 -2.96 11.23
C GLY A 287 1.23 -2.62 10.82
N TYR A 288 1.44 -2.28 9.56
CA TYR A 288 2.74 -1.86 9.04
C TYR A 288 3.24 -0.57 9.70
N GLU A 289 2.37 0.42 9.87
CA GLU A 289 2.76 1.70 10.44
C GLU A 289 3.15 1.57 11.93
N PHE A 290 2.57 0.63 12.68
CA PHE A 290 3.06 0.31 14.03
C PHE A 290 4.50 -0.22 14.01
N ILE A 291 4.84 -1.03 13.01
CA ILE A 291 6.21 -1.52 12.82
C ILE A 291 7.16 -0.37 12.51
N GLN A 292 6.78 0.52 11.59
CA GLN A 292 7.58 1.67 11.17
C GLN A 292 7.90 2.61 12.34
N ILE A 293 6.88 2.99 13.12
CA ILE A 293 7.06 3.86 14.29
C ILE A 293 7.89 3.17 15.37
N GLY A 294 7.64 1.88 15.61
CA GLY A 294 8.42 1.13 16.58
C GLY A 294 9.90 1.08 16.24
N PHE A 295 10.24 0.81 14.99
CA PHE A 295 11.62 0.87 14.52
C PHE A 295 12.21 2.28 14.60
N GLY A 296 11.41 3.30 14.29
CA GLY A 296 11.82 4.69 14.48
C GLY A 296 12.21 4.99 15.93
N GLN A 297 11.40 4.57 16.91
CA GLN A 297 11.69 4.75 18.33
C GLN A 297 12.94 3.96 18.78
N LEU A 298 13.09 2.72 18.31
CA LEU A 298 14.25 1.89 18.61
C LEU A 298 15.54 2.49 18.06
N SER A 299 15.51 3.08 16.87
CA SER A 299 16.69 3.71 16.26
C SER A 299 17.19 4.94 17.02
N PHE A 300 16.31 5.63 17.75
CA PHE A 300 16.73 6.75 18.62
C PHE A 300 17.32 6.27 19.95
N THR A 301 16.98 5.08 20.40
CA THR A 301 17.34 4.59 21.75
C THR A 301 18.56 3.69 21.72
N ILE A 302 18.67 2.86 20.68
CA ILE A 302 19.74 1.86 20.54
C ILE A 302 20.69 2.29 19.42
N ALA A 303 21.90 2.72 19.77
CA ALA A 303 22.89 3.20 18.78
C ALA A 303 23.26 2.16 17.70
N ALA A 304 23.13 0.86 18.00
CA ALA A 304 23.33 -0.22 17.02
C ALA A 304 22.16 -0.36 16.02
N PHE A 305 21.00 0.24 16.30
CA PHE A 305 19.79 0.13 15.47
C PHE A 305 19.71 1.32 14.50
N THR A 306 20.61 1.35 13.53
CA THR A 306 20.63 2.39 12.51
C THR A 306 19.48 2.23 11.50
N SER A 307 19.19 3.31 10.76
CA SER A 307 18.18 3.27 9.66
C SER A 307 18.49 2.20 8.60
N ASP A 308 19.76 1.82 8.44
CA ASP A 308 20.19 0.83 7.46
C ASP A 308 19.91 -0.60 7.96
N VAL A 309 20.10 -0.86 9.26
CA VAL A 309 19.69 -2.14 9.88
C VAL A 309 18.19 -2.36 9.74
N TYR A 310 17.39 -1.32 9.94
CA TYR A 310 15.95 -1.39 9.71
C TYR A 310 15.61 -1.77 8.26
N LYS A 311 16.21 -1.14 7.26
CA LYS A 311 15.99 -1.46 5.84
C LYS A 311 16.37 -2.91 5.50
N VAL A 312 17.46 -3.42 6.10
CA VAL A 312 17.86 -4.83 5.94
C VAL A 312 16.82 -5.79 6.53
N ILE A 313 16.27 -5.47 7.71
CA ILE A 313 15.21 -6.27 8.33
C ILE A 313 13.95 -6.24 7.46
N GLU A 314 13.54 -5.07 6.99
CA GLU A 314 12.38 -4.91 6.10
C GLU A 314 12.55 -5.71 4.80
N ALA A 315 13.73 -5.62 4.18
CA ALA A 315 14.06 -6.42 3.00
C ALA A 315 14.06 -7.93 3.29
N GLY A 316 14.57 -8.34 4.45
CA GLY A 316 14.53 -9.74 4.90
C GLY A 316 13.12 -10.27 5.07
N ILE A 317 12.24 -9.50 5.70
CA ILE A 317 10.80 -9.84 5.83
C ILE A 317 10.16 -9.94 4.45
N LEU A 318 10.49 -9.03 3.53
CA LEU A 318 9.98 -9.07 2.15
C LEU A 318 10.41 -10.35 1.43
N VAL A 319 11.69 -10.75 1.54
CA VAL A 319 12.21 -11.98 0.91
C VAL A 319 11.50 -13.20 1.46
N LEU A 320 11.35 -13.30 2.78
CA LEU A 320 10.59 -14.39 3.42
C LEU A 320 9.15 -14.44 2.92
N PHE A 321 8.55 -13.28 2.73
CA PHE A 321 7.22 -13.17 2.16
C PHE A 321 7.14 -13.65 0.71
N LEU A 322 8.07 -13.26 -0.15
CA LEU A 322 8.11 -13.72 -1.54
C LEU A 322 8.30 -15.24 -1.62
N ILE A 323 9.13 -15.81 -0.73
CA ILE A 323 9.28 -17.27 -0.60
C ILE A 323 7.96 -17.92 -0.20
N TYR A 324 7.24 -17.33 0.77
CA TYR A 324 5.92 -17.84 1.19
C TYR A 324 4.91 -17.82 0.03
N LEU A 325 4.81 -16.70 -0.69
CA LEU A 325 3.89 -16.56 -1.84
C LEU A 325 4.19 -17.58 -2.94
N ASN A 326 5.46 -17.78 -3.25
CA ASN A 326 5.87 -18.75 -4.29
C ASN A 326 5.57 -20.20 -3.88
N ASN A 327 5.50 -20.48 -2.59
CA ASN A 327 5.29 -21.81 -2.03
C ASN A 327 3.91 -22.01 -1.37
N GLU A 328 2.97 -21.06 -1.52
CA GLU A 328 1.64 -21.12 -0.88
C GLU A 328 0.89 -22.41 -1.24
N GLY A 329 0.96 -22.87 -2.49
CA GLY A 329 0.39 -24.14 -2.93
C GLY A 329 0.97 -25.33 -2.19
N ILE A 330 2.29 -25.42 -2.10
CA ILE A 330 3.01 -26.52 -1.43
C ILE A 330 2.71 -26.53 0.07
N ILE A 331 2.68 -25.37 0.69
CA ILE A 331 2.37 -25.22 2.13
C ILE A 331 0.93 -25.66 2.42
N THR A 332 -0.01 -25.27 1.57
CA THR A 332 -1.42 -25.64 1.70
C THR A 332 -1.60 -27.15 1.53
N ASP A 333 -0.90 -27.76 0.59
CA ASP A 333 -0.92 -29.21 0.36
C ASP A 333 -0.31 -29.99 1.53
N ILE A 334 0.79 -29.51 2.09
CA ILE A 334 1.41 -30.11 3.29
C ILE A 334 0.47 -30.03 4.50
N LEU A 335 -0.19 -28.89 4.70
CA LEU A 335 -1.14 -28.71 5.80
C LEU A 335 -2.40 -29.57 5.64
N THR A 336 -2.91 -29.72 4.42
CA THR A 336 -4.06 -30.58 4.13
C THR A 336 -3.67 -32.07 4.27
N MET A 337 -2.51 -32.49 3.82
CA MET A 337 -1.97 -33.84 4.02
C MET A 337 -1.79 -34.16 5.51
N ARG A 338 -1.30 -33.21 6.31
CA ARG A 338 -1.20 -33.39 7.78
C ARG A 338 -2.57 -33.57 8.44
N ARG A 339 -3.58 -32.80 8.03
CA ARG A 339 -4.96 -32.97 8.52
C ARG A 339 -5.55 -34.32 8.11
N TYR A 340 -5.29 -34.78 6.88
CA TYR A 340 -5.74 -36.09 6.41
C TYR A 340 -5.10 -37.21 7.23
N ARG A 341 -3.79 -37.16 7.52
CA ARG A 341 -3.10 -38.16 8.37
C ARG A 341 -3.62 -38.22 9.80
N GLN A 342 -4.12 -37.11 10.35
CA GLN A 342 -4.68 -37.08 11.71
C GLN A 342 -6.08 -37.70 11.78
N HIS A 343 -6.78 -37.84 10.65
CA HIS A 343 -8.13 -38.39 10.57
C HIS A 343 -8.19 -39.83 10.08
N ILE A 344 -7.05 -40.45 9.79
CA ILE A 344 -7.02 -41.88 9.50
C ILE A 344 -7.05 -42.62 10.84
N PRO A 345 -8.13 -43.38 11.15
CA PRO A 345 -8.13 -44.22 12.35
C PRO A 345 -7.00 -45.21 12.25
N LYS A 346 -6.17 -45.32 13.29
CA LYS A 346 -5.20 -46.39 13.42
C LYS A 346 -5.97 -47.70 13.31
N LYS A 347 -5.76 -48.46 12.19
CA LYS A 347 -6.21 -49.82 12.14
C LYS A 347 -5.53 -50.53 13.31
N GLU A 348 -6.33 -50.99 14.26
CA GLU A 348 -5.91 -51.94 15.27
C GLU A 348 -5.38 -53.17 14.56
N THR A 349 -4.10 -53.40 14.65
CA THR A 349 -3.49 -54.70 14.35
C THR A 349 -3.90 -55.63 15.47
N SER A 350 -5.03 -56.34 15.30
CA SER A 350 -5.35 -57.52 16.07
C SER A 350 -4.54 -58.69 15.48
N THR A 351 -3.56 -59.10 16.20
CA THR A 351 -2.99 -60.46 16.14
C THR A 351 -3.98 -61.42 16.72
#